data_3e0d49a7252bf9b135326322be4028e8
#
_entry.id   3e0d49a7252bf9b135326322be4028e8
#
_cell.length_a   1.000
_cell.length_b   1.000
_cell.length_c   1.000
_cell.angle_alpha   90.00
_cell.angle_beta   90.00
_cell.angle_gamma   90.00
#
_symmetry.space_group_name_H-M   'P 1'
#
loop_
_entity.id
_entity.type
_entity.pdbx_description
1 polymer ?
#
loop_
_entity_poly.entity_id
_entity_poly.type
_entity_poly.pdbx_seq_one_letter_code
_entity_poly.pdbx_strand_id
1 'polypeptide(L)'
;MVNLPASGLNDITIRSLASDGSGVGELPDGRIIFIPRSAPGDIARVKVTTLKRRWARGQLEEILDPTEERSRPLCSIYDKCGGCSLQHIPYPEQLKWKENFVLEALSRIGGLEVDEVPVTASPHKSQYRNRMTFTLRRLRGGRVVAGFHGLHRPGHVVDVRRECVLPEPEITSAWMSLRDNWGTGARRLPSGGRLRLTLRNSRSGVDLLIEGGKGTWNPEPLMTRVSPISTVWHEASDAGAIELVYGKAHEEIWIEKELLLVGDVFLQVNRASAHLLQEHVIAIAGTPDSAIDAYCGVGHYGRHLANSGTTVVGIDVNGAALTSSCEDKDIEYRTVEGAVEEHLANFLPVDLLILNPPRSGLERTIPLQILEAPPETIIYVSCDPATLARDLNRLVPTYSLAESQAFDLFPQTAHIETVAVLKRSTNQ
;
A
#
# COMPACT_ATOMS: atom_id res chain seq x y z
N MET A 1 39.38 1.26 -17.08
CA MET A 1 38.34 0.72 -16.15
C MET A 1 38.91 0.74 -14.76
N VAL A 2 38.45 1.66 -13.93
CA VAL A 2 38.87 1.73 -12.52
C VAL A 2 38.28 0.51 -11.81
N ASN A 3 39.13 -0.43 -11.40
CA ASN A 3 38.71 -1.55 -10.56
C ASN A 3 38.35 -1.02 -9.19
N LEU A 4 37.10 -0.67 -8.96
CA LEU A 4 36.59 -0.41 -7.62
C LEU A 4 36.61 -1.73 -6.85
N PRO A 5 37.28 -1.81 -5.70
CA PRO A 5 37.17 -2.97 -4.84
C PRO A 5 35.71 -3.12 -4.43
N ALA A 6 35.11 -4.29 -4.59
CA ALA A 6 33.71 -4.60 -4.31
C ALA A 6 33.30 -4.37 -2.82
N SER A 7 34.21 -3.90 -1.99
CA SER A 7 34.04 -3.65 -0.54
C SER A 7 34.58 -2.26 -0.10
N GLY A 8 34.90 -1.35 -1.03
CA GLY A 8 35.44 -0.03 -0.69
C GLY A 8 34.36 0.93 -0.17
N LEU A 9 34.76 1.80 0.78
CA LEU A 9 33.99 2.98 1.15
C LEU A 9 34.20 4.06 0.07
N ASN A 10 33.07 4.72 -0.28
CA ASN A 10 33.06 5.81 -1.25
C ASN A 10 32.31 7.00 -0.65
N ASP A 11 32.81 8.20 -0.87
CA ASP A 11 32.12 9.42 -0.50
C ASP A 11 31.31 9.88 -1.71
N ILE A 12 29.99 9.93 -1.55
CA ILE A 12 29.01 10.11 -2.62
C ILE A 12 28.15 11.34 -2.35
N THR A 13 28.04 12.23 -3.33
CA THR A 13 27.05 13.31 -3.31
C THR A 13 25.71 12.78 -3.80
N ILE A 14 24.66 13.02 -3.01
CA ILE A 14 23.31 12.61 -3.33
C ILE A 14 22.62 13.69 -4.14
N ARG A 15 22.14 13.36 -5.35
CA ARG A 15 21.58 14.32 -6.31
C ARG A 15 20.06 14.34 -6.33
N SER A 16 19.42 13.19 -6.09
CA SER A 16 17.97 13.03 -6.16
C SER A 16 17.50 11.83 -5.33
N LEU A 17 16.18 11.54 -5.36
CA LEU A 17 15.59 10.31 -4.82
C LEU A 17 15.08 9.42 -5.95
N ALA A 18 15.22 8.11 -5.77
CA ALA A 18 14.52 7.12 -6.56
C ALA A 18 13.10 6.89 -6.01
N SER A 19 12.22 6.27 -6.82
CA SER A 19 10.82 5.99 -6.45
C SER A 19 10.64 5.05 -5.26
N ASP A 20 11.70 4.34 -4.81
CA ASP A 20 11.70 3.57 -3.56
C ASP A 20 12.14 4.41 -2.33
N GLY A 21 12.48 5.69 -2.54
CA GLY A 21 12.95 6.62 -1.52
C GLY A 21 14.44 6.48 -1.21
N SER A 22 15.21 5.73 -2.00
CA SER A 22 16.66 5.68 -1.90
C SER A 22 17.26 6.94 -2.52
N GLY A 23 18.26 7.56 -1.86
CA GLY A 23 19.05 8.60 -2.49
C GLY A 23 19.84 8.07 -3.69
N VAL A 24 19.98 8.89 -4.71
CA VAL A 24 20.66 8.59 -5.97
C VAL A 24 21.95 9.38 -6.05
N GLY A 25 23.05 8.70 -6.22
CA GLY A 25 24.38 9.28 -6.47
C GLY A 25 25.09 8.58 -7.62
N GLU A 26 26.35 8.89 -7.81
CA GLU A 26 27.20 8.34 -8.85
C GLU A 26 28.52 7.85 -8.29
N LEU A 27 28.91 6.63 -8.63
CA LEU A 27 30.22 6.07 -8.31
C LEU A 27 31.31 6.71 -9.20
N PRO A 28 32.58 6.67 -8.79
CA PRO A 28 33.69 7.21 -9.61
C PRO A 28 33.82 6.61 -11.00
N ASP A 29 33.22 5.46 -11.25
CA ASP A 29 33.23 4.81 -12.57
C ASP A 29 31.97 5.13 -13.42
N GLY A 30 31.13 6.08 -12.98
CA GLY A 30 29.95 6.56 -13.69
C GLY A 30 28.69 5.76 -13.45
N ARG A 31 28.71 4.68 -12.65
CA ARG A 31 27.52 3.91 -12.32
C ARG A 31 26.65 4.63 -11.29
N ILE A 32 25.35 4.62 -11.52
CA ILE A 32 24.38 5.10 -10.55
C ILE A 32 24.36 4.19 -9.33
N ILE A 33 24.34 4.79 -8.13
CA ILE A 33 24.24 4.08 -6.86
C ILE A 33 22.99 4.52 -6.10
N PHE A 34 22.23 3.55 -5.59
CA PHE A 34 21.05 3.76 -4.75
C PHE A 34 21.39 3.54 -3.29
N ILE A 35 21.11 4.54 -2.45
CA ILE A 35 21.54 4.57 -1.06
C ILE A 35 20.35 4.89 -0.17
N PRO A 36 19.73 3.90 0.49
CA PRO A 36 18.66 4.15 1.45
C PRO A 36 19.11 5.07 2.59
N ARG A 37 18.22 5.94 3.08
CA ARG A 37 18.44 6.86 4.21
C ARG A 37 19.31 8.08 3.90
N SER A 38 19.71 8.29 2.68
CA SER A 38 20.33 9.52 2.25
C SER A 38 19.34 10.47 1.59
N ALA A 39 19.57 11.76 1.71
CA ALA A 39 18.73 12.83 1.18
C ALA A 39 19.50 13.62 0.10
N PRO A 40 18.81 14.19 -0.90
CA PRO A 40 19.44 15.09 -1.86
C PRO A 40 20.18 16.23 -1.18
N GLY A 41 21.40 16.51 -1.63
CA GLY A 41 22.30 17.47 -1.00
C GLY A 41 23.26 16.88 0.04
N ASP A 42 23.02 15.67 0.53
CA ASP A 42 23.98 15.00 1.42
C ASP A 42 25.29 14.67 0.70
N ILE A 43 26.40 14.74 1.44
CA ILE A 43 27.63 14.02 1.12
C ILE A 43 27.73 12.84 2.10
N ALA A 44 27.68 11.62 1.55
CA ALA A 44 27.53 10.40 2.34
C ALA A 44 28.70 9.44 2.10
N ARG A 45 29.23 8.86 3.18
CA ARG A 45 30.15 7.71 3.11
C ARG A 45 29.36 6.43 2.98
N VAL A 46 29.62 5.70 1.91
CA VAL A 46 28.78 4.59 1.46
C VAL A 46 29.63 3.35 1.23
N LYS A 47 29.16 2.22 1.77
CA LYS A 47 29.69 0.89 1.46
C LYS A 47 28.87 0.27 0.33
N VAL A 48 29.52 -0.07 -0.79
CA VAL A 48 28.84 -0.80 -1.88
C VAL A 48 28.49 -2.21 -1.44
N THR A 49 27.20 -2.54 -1.50
CA THR A 49 26.67 -3.86 -1.11
C THR A 49 26.30 -4.74 -2.29
N THR A 50 25.89 -4.12 -3.40
CA THR A 50 25.56 -4.80 -4.66
C THR A 50 26.13 -4.02 -5.82
N LEU A 51 26.79 -4.71 -6.74
CA LEU A 51 27.37 -4.11 -7.93
C LEU A 51 26.85 -4.86 -9.17
N LYS A 52 26.18 -4.11 -10.06
CA LYS A 52 25.67 -4.58 -11.34
C LYS A 52 26.32 -3.83 -12.49
N ARG A 53 26.04 -4.23 -13.74
CA ARG A 53 26.66 -3.64 -14.92
C ARG A 53 26.40 -2.13 -15.06
N ARG A 54 25.16 -1.68 -14.74
CA ARG A 54 24.74 -0.29 -14.94
C ARG A 54 24.46 0.46 -13.64
N TRP A 55 24.32 -0.25 -12.52
CA TRP A 55 23.95 0.36 -11.25
C TRP A 55 24.53 -0.40 -10.05
N ALA A 56 24.50 0.22 -8.91
CA ALA A 56 24.95 -0.31 -7.63
C ALA A 56 23.92 -0.04 -6.52
N ARG A 57 23.99 -0.81 -5.44
CA ARG A 57 23.34 -0.46 -4.16
C ARG A 57 24.41 -0.23 -3.11
N GLY A 58 24.18 0.78 -2.28
CA GLY A 58 25.03 1.15 -1.17
C GLY A 58 24.31 1.05 0.16
N GLN A 59 25.07 0.76 1.20
CA GLN A 59 24.67 0.95 2.58
C GLN A 59 25.29 2.25 3.08
N LEU A 60 24.48 3.14 3.63
CA LEU A 60 24.91 4.36 4.27
C LEU A 60 25.68 4.01 5.56
N GLU A 61 26.93 4.42 5.66
CA GLU A 61 27.77 4.27 6.86
C GLU A 61 27.78 5.56 7.70
N GLU A 62 27.88 6.71 7.02
CA GLU A 62 27.97 8.01 7.68
C GLU A 62 27.49 9.13 6.75
N ILE A 63 26.84 10.15 7.29
CA ILE A 63 26.62 11.42 6.60
C ILE A 63 27.79 12.34 6.96
N LEU A 64 28.60 12.70 5.96
CA LEU A 64 29.79 13.55 6.14
C LEU A 64 29.42 15.03 6.17
N ASP A 65 28.48 15.40 5.28
CA ASP A 65 27.94 16.76 5.19
C ASP A 65 26.44 16.65 4.96
N PRO A 66 25.64 16.91 5.99
CA PRO A 66 24.17 16.79 5.89
C PRO A 66 23.59 17.99 5.14
N THR A 67 22.58 17.74 4.28
CA THR A 67 21.75 18.83 3.76
C THR A 67 20.99 19.53 4.88
N GLU A 68 20.77 20.85 4.74
CA GLU A 68 19.96 21.64 5.68
C GLU A 68 18.51 21.15 5.77
N GLU A 69 18.04 20.47 4.74
CA GLU A 69 16.66 19.93 4.64
C GLU A 69 16.47 18.56 5.30
N ARG A 70 17.40 18.10 6.13
CA ARG A 70 17.19 16.86 6.88
C ARG A 70 16.32 17.09 8.12
N SER A 71 15.43 16.11 8.40
CA SER A 71 14.68 16.03 9.65
C SER A 71 15.15 14.85 10.51
N ARG A 72 15.01 14.99 11.83
CA ARG A 72 15.24 13.87 12.74
C ARG A 72 14.08 12.89 12.66
N PRO A 73 14.32 11.60 12.35
CA PRO A 73 13.28 10.59 12.34
C PRO A 73 12.55 10.48 13.68
N LEU A 74 11.23 10.39 13.64
CA LEU A 74 10.40 10.23 14.84
C LEU A 74 10.53 8.82 15.45
N CYS A 75 10.82 7.82 14.63
CA CYS A 75 10.90 6.42 15.01
C CYS A 75 12.33 6.06 15.45
N SER A 76 12.50 5.60 16.70
CA SER A 76 13.83 5.25 17.26
C SER A 76 14.49 4.01 16.63
N ILE A 77 13.73 3.21 15.88
CA ILE A 77 14.24 2.05 15.13
C ILE A 77 14.33 2.29 13.62
N TYR A 78 14.23 3.54 13.19
CA TYR A 78 14.20 3.92 11.79
C TYR A 78 15.39 3.36 10.99
N ASP A 79 16.60 3.43 11.55
CA ASP A 79 17.83 2.97 10.88
C ASP A 79 17.91 1.44 10.71
N LYS A 80 17.10 0.70 11.46
CA LYS A 80 17.09 -0.77 11.44
C LYS A 80 15.89 -1.33 10.68
N CYS A 81 14.74 -0.64 10.74
CA CYS A 81 13.47 -1.08 10.21
C CYS A 81 13.31 -0.69 8.73
N GLY A 82 12.83 -1.62 7.90
CA GLY A 82 12.55 -1.39 6.48
C GLY A 82 11.17 -0.80 6.17
N GLY A 83 10.35 -0.48 7.19
CA GLY A 83 8.94 -0.09 6.97
C GLY A 83 8.72 1.34 6.49
N CYS A 84 9.62 2.28 6.79
CA CYS A 84 9.57 3.66 6.31
C CYS A 84 10.80 3.97 5.48
N SER A 85 10.72 4.86 4.51
CA SER A 85 11.86 5.27 3.67
C SER A 85 12.22 6.75 3.78
N LEU A 86 11.31 7.63 4.23
CA LEU A 86 11.46 9.08 4.11
C LEU A 86 11.41 9.87 5.44
N GLN A 87 11.44 9.24 6.63
CA GLN A 87 11.36 9.99 7.90
C GLN A 87 12.51 10.99 8.12
N HIS A 88 13.62 10.84 7.42
CA HIS A 88 14.77 11.75 7.48
C HIS A 88 14.62 12.97 6.56
N ILE A 89 13.51 13.08 5.82
CA ILE A 89 13.16 14.19 4.93
C ILE A 89 11.95 14.92 5.50
N PRO A 90 11.93 16.26 5.59
CA PRO A 90 10.76 17.03 6.02
C PRO A 90 9.53 16.73 5.18
N TYR A 91 8.36 16.69 5.80
CA TYR A 91 7.13 16.25 5.13
C TYR A 91 6.76 17.06 3.87
N PRO A 92 6.91 18.40 3.82
CA PRO A 92 6.69 19.13 2.58
C PRO A 92 7.60 18.68 1.43
N GLU A 93 8.87 18.35 1.73
CA GLU A 93 9.81 17.85 0.72
C GLU A 93 9.45 16.39 0.31
N GLN A 94 8.91 15.56 1.24
CA GLN A 94 8.40 14.26 0.86
C GLN A 94 7.30 14.37 -0.21
N LEU A 95 6.40 15.36 -0.11
CA LEU A 95 5.33 15.59 -1.09
C LEU A 95 5.88 16.00 -2.46
N LYS A 96 6.85 16.92 -2.51
CA LYS A 96 7.52 17.31 -3.76
C LYS A 96 8.21 16.13 -4.45
N TRP A 97 8.88 15.26 -3.67
CA TRP A 97 9.51 14.07 -4.24
C TRP A 97 8.48 13.06 -4.74
N LYS A 98 7.35 12.92 -4.06
CA LYS A 98 6.25 12.06 -4.52
C LYS A 98 5.62 12.56 -5.80
N GLU A 99 5.43 13.88 -5.95
CA GLU A 99 5.05 14.51 -7.21
C GLU A 99 6.04 14.17 -8.32
N ASN A 100 7.34 14.37 -8.07
CA ASN A 100 8.39 14.06 -9.03
C ASN A 100 8.40 12.58 -9.45
N PHE A 101 8.11 11.64 -8.54
CA PHE A 101 8.04 10.22 -8.88
C PHE A 101 6.92 9.94 -9.88
N VAL A 102 5.78 10.60 -9.74
CA VAL A 102 4.65 10.45 -10.68
C VAL A 102 4.98 11.13 -12.01
N LEU A 103 5.46 12.38 -11.99
CA LEU A 103 5.85 13.13 -13.19
C LEU A 103 6.89 12.39 -14.02
N GLU A 104 7.97 11.90 -13.39
CA GLU A 104 9.01 11.14 -14.08
C GLU A 104 8.47 9.82 -14.67
N ALA A 105 7.56 9.14 -13.98
CA ALA A 105 6.97 7.92 -14.51
C ALA A 105 6.07 8.21 -15.70
N LEU A 106 5.17 9.19 -15.61
CA LEU A 106 4.27 9.57 -16.71
C LEU A 106 5.07 10.02 -17.94
N SER A 107 6.11 10.83 -17.76
CA SER A 107 6.94 11.31 -18.87
C SER A 107 7.80 10.19 -19.46
N ARG A 108 8.65 9.52 -18.65
CA ARG A 108 9.68 8.60 -19.16
C ARG A 108 9.14 7.24 -19.57
N ILE A 109 8.10 6.74 -18.87
CA ILE A 109 7.51 5.43 -19.12
C ILE A 109 6.23 5.57 -19.95
N GLY A 110 5.39 6.55 -19.57
CA GLY A 110 4.11 6.81 -20.22
C GLY A 110 4.24 7.53 -21.56
N GLY A 111 5.33 8.27 -21.79
CA GLY A 111 5.48 9.14 -22.94
C GLY A 111 4.45 10.28 -22.95
N LEU A 112 3.93 10.66 -21.78
CA LEU A 112 2.92 11.68 -21.60
C LEU A 112 3.57 13.01 -21.21
N GLU A 113 3.15 14.11 -21.83
CA GLU A 113 3.54 15.45 -21.45
C GLU A 113 2.60 15.93 -20.34
N VAL A 114 3.13 16.04 -19.13
CA VAL A 114 2.41 16.48 -17.94
C VAL A 114 3.27 17.51 -17.22
N ASP A 115 2.74 18.70 -17.02
CA ASP A 115 3.48 19.81 -16.39
C ASP A 115 3.51 19.67 -14.86
N GLU A 116 2.41 19.20 -14.25
CA GLU A 116 2.29 19.05 -12.80
C GLU A 116 1.35 17.89 -12.43
N VAL A 117 1.58 17.33 -11.26
CA VAL A 117 0.68 16.35 -10.61
C VAL A 117 0.46 16.80 -9.17
N PRO A 118 -0.58 17.58 -8.87
CA PRO A 118 -0.84 18.06 -7.53
C PRO A 118 -0.89 16.90 -6.52
N VAL A 119 -0.26 17.09 -5.35
CA VAL A 119 -0.24 16.07 -4.29
C VAL A 119 -1.09 16.53 -3.11
N THR A 120 -2.18 15.83 -2.86
CA THR A 120 -2.98 16.03 -1.65
C THR A 120 -2.25 15.41 -0.47
N ALA A 121 -1.90 16.28 0.50
CA ALA A 121 -1.21 15.88 1.72
C ALA A 121 -2.12 15.03 2.62
N SER A 122 -1.53 14.10 3.36
CA SER A 122 -2.25 13.38 4.41
C SER A 122 -2.60 14.31 5.58
N PRO A 123 -3.83 14.27 6.11
CA PRO A 123 -4.19 14.98 7.33
C PRO A 123 -3.32 14.57 8.53
N HIS A 124 -2.86 13.31 8.57
CA HIS A 124 -2.03 12.76 9.63
C HIS A 124 -0.71 12.21 9.08
N LYS A 125 0.43 12.73 9.60
CA LYS A 125 1.78 12.30 9.19
C LYS A 125 2.28 11.08 9.99
N SER A 126 1.60 10.74 11.07
CA SER A 126 1.82 9.61 11.99
C SER A 126 0.49 9.16 12.58
N GLN A 127 0.45 8.01 13.24
CA GLN A 127 -0.74 7.47 13.90
C GLN A 127 -1.96 7.36 12.96
N TYR A 128 -1.71 7.07 11.69
CA TYR A 128 -2.74 7.01 10.66
C TYR A 128 -3.08 5.58 10.22
N ARG A 129 -2.22 4.60 10.56
CA ARG A 129 -2.44 3.21 10.13
C ARG A 129 -3.44 2.51 11.03
N ASN A 130 -4.59 2.20 10.47
CA ASN A 130 -5.63 1.37 11.08
C ASN A 130 -5.35 -0.14 10.97
N ARG A 131 -4.30 -0.56 10.23
CA ARG A 131 -3.90 -1.96 10.05
C ARG A 131 -2.38 -2.10 10.06
N MET A 132 -1.88 -3.04 10.88
CA MET A 132 -0.45 -3.34 10.99
C MET A 132 -0.22 -4.84 11.04
N THR A 133 0.73 -5.32 10.23
CA THR A 133 1.12 -6.73 10.20
C THR A 133 2.53 -6.89 10.77
N PHE A 134 2.65 -7.68 11.82
CA PHE A 134 3.91 -8.01 12.48
C PHE A 134 4.32 -9.46 12.18
N THR A 135 5.60 -9.69 11.92
CA THR A 135 6.15 -11.04 11.82
C THR A 135 6.68 -11.45 13.18
N LEU A 136 6.17 -12.54 13.74
CA LEU A 136 6.70 -13.20 14.94
C LEU A 136 7.59 -14.36 14.52
N ARG A 137 8.76 -14.49 15.15
CA ARG A 137 9.67 -15.64 15.02
C ARG A 137 10.06 -16.17 16.38
N ARG A 138 9.89 -17.47 16.58
CA ARG A 138 10.42 -18.21 17.72
C ARG A 138 11.85 -18.64 17.40
N LEU A 139 12.76 -18.24 18.26
CA LEU A 139 14.19 -18.55 18.14
C LEU A 139 14.59 -19.67 19.10
N ARG A 140 15.76 -20.24 18.90
CA ARG A 140 16.33 -21.25 19.82
C ARG A 140 16.40 -20.68 21.25
N GLY A 141 16.20 -21.56 22.26
CA GLY A 141 16.20 -21.13 23.66
C GLY A 141 14.94 -20.42 24.14
N GLY A 142 13.80 -20.52 23.43
CA GLY A 142 12.52 -19.95 23.84
C GLY A 142 12.41 -18.43 23.67
N ARG A 143 13.40 -17.80 23.06
CA ARG A 143 13.37 -16.36 22.74
C ARG A 143 12.42 -16.09 21.58
N VAL A 144 11.72 -14.97 21.64
CA VAL A 144 10.79 -14.50 20.60
C VAL A 144 11.19 -13.12 20.15
N VAL A 145 11.16 -12.89 18.85
CA VAL A 145 11.23 -11.56 18.22
C VAL A 145 9.96 -11.34 17.42
N ALA A 146 9.40 -10.14 17.49
CA ALA A 146 8.19 -9.81 16.73
C ALA A 146 8.19 -8.35 16.32
N GLY A 147 7.95 -8.10 15.03
CA GLY A 147 7.98 -6.76 14.46
C GLY A 147 8.11 -6.77 12.95
N PHE A 148 8.97 -5.94 12.40
CA PHE A 148 9.09 -5.70 10.96
C PHE A 148 10.39 -6.22 10.38
N HIS A 149 10.45 -6.37 9.07
CA HIS A 149 11.66 -6.77 8.35
C HIS A 149 12.73 -5.68 8.43
N GLY A 150 13.99 -6.10 8.57
CA GLY A 150 15.13 -5.19 8.65
C GLY A 150 15.45 -4.55 7.31
N LEU A 151 15.90 -3.28 7.33
CA LEU A 151 16.23 -2.48 6.14
C LEU A 151 17.25 -3.18 5.22
N HIS A 152 18.38 -3.62 5.78
CA HIS A 152 19.46 -4.24 5.00
C HIS A 152 19.42 -5.77 5.01
N ARG A 153 18.53 -6.37 5.80
CA ARG A 153 18.38 -7.83 5.98
C ARG A 153 16.91 -8.21 6.06
N PRO A 154 16.20 -8.32 4.92
CA PRO A 154 14.76 -8.62 4.90
C PRO A 154 14.40 -9.95 5.59
N GLY A 155 15.34 -10.90 5.69
CA GLY A 155 15.16 -12.14 6.47
C GLY A 155 15.24 -11.97 7.99
N HIS A 156 15.72 -10.82 8.48
CA HIS A 156 15.80 -10.52 9.91
C HIS A 156 14.57 -9.73 10.35
N VAL A 157 14.02 -10.08 11.52
CA VAL A 157 12.91 -9.33 12.13
C VAL A 157 13.48 -8.40 13.20
N VAL A 158 13.24 -7.11 13.02
CA VAL A 158 13.51 -6.07 14.03
C VAL A 158 12.40 -6.14 15.06
N ASP A 159 12.78 -6.37 16.31
CA ASP A 159 11.80 -6.45 17.41
C ASP A 159 11.19 -5.08 17.67
N VAL A 160 9.86 -5.01 17.74
CA VAL A 160 9.10 -3.77 17.88
C VAL A 160 8.13 -3.89 19.04
N ARG A 161 8.19 -2.97 19.99
CA ARG A 161 7.17 -2.82 21.03
C ARG A 161 6.26 -1.63 20.72
N ARG A 162 6.70 -0.40 21.00
CA ARG A 162 5.96 0.85 20.80
C ARG A 162 6.72 1.89 19.98
N GLU A 163 7.84 1.49 19.38
CA GLU A 163 8.74 2.41 18.67
C GLU A 163 8.17 2.89 17.34
N CYS A 164 7.23 2.12 16.76
CA CYS A 164 6.59 2.50 15.50
C CYS A 164 5.59 3.63 15.73
N VAL A 165 5.74 4.71 14.97
CA VAL A 165 4.92 5.93 15.08
C VAL A 165 3.74 5.94 14.10
N LEU A 166 3.62 4.93 13.24
CA LEU A 166 2.60 4.93 12.19
C LEU A 166 1.23 4.39 12.61
N PRO A 167 1.11 3.34 13.47
CA PRO A 167 -0.18 2.80 13.82
C PRO A 167 -0.99 3.75 14.69
N GLU A 168 -2.31 3.65 14.56
CA GLU A 168 -3.27 4.28 15.48
C GLU A 168 -3.00 3.85 16.92
N PRO A 169 -3.34 4.68 17.93
CA PRO A 169 -3.08 4.38 19.35
C PRO A 169 -3.67 3.04 19.81
N GLU A 170 -4.85 2.67 19.29
CA GLU A 170 -5.55 1.42 19.61
C GLU A 170 -4.75 0.20 19.14
N ILE A 171 -4.16 0.26 17.94
CA ILE A 171 -3.26 -0.79 17.41
C ILE A 171 -2.02 -0.92 18.30
N THR A 172 -1.43 0.20 18.71
CA THR A 172 -0.25 0.20 19.58
C THR A 172 -0.58 -0.41 20.93
N SER A 173 -1.72 -0.04 21.52
CA SER A 173 -2.22 -0.57 22.79
C SER A 173 -2.47 -2.08 22.69
N ALA A 174 -3.19 -2.51 21.66
CA ALA A 174 -3.48 -3.92 21.42
C ALA A 174 -2.19 -4.76 21.23
N TRP A 175 -1.23 -4.22 20.46
CA TRP A 175 0.07 -4.87 20.23
C TRP A 175 0.85 -5.04 21.53
N MET A 176 0.92 -4.00 22.36
CA MET A 176 1.59 -4.07 23.66
C MET A 176 0.93 -5.08 24.59
N SER A 177 -0.40 -5.04 24.70
CA SER A 177 -1.16 -5.98 25.51
C SER A 177 -0.98 -7.42 25.05
N LEU A 178 -1.00 -7.67 23.75
CA LEU A 178 -0.74 -8.98 23.17
C LEU A 178 0.68 -9.49 23.53
N ARG A 179 1.69 -8.64 23.36
CA ARG A 179 3.09 -8.97 23.67
C ARG A 179 3.30 -9.31 25.16
N ASP A 180 2.68 -8.59 26.05
CA ASP A 180 2.85 -8.78 27.48
C ASP A 180 2.12 -10.04 27.99
N ASN A 181 1.13 -10.52 27.23
CA ASN A 181 0.27 -11.62 27.65
C ASN A 181 0.44 -12.93 26.85
N TRP A 182 1.21 -13.02 25.75
CA TRP A 182 1.37 -14.26 25.00
C TRP A 182 2.21 -15.35 25.71
N GLY A 183 2.83 -15.01 26.85
CA GLY A 183 3.61 -15.91 27.69
C GLY A 183 5.01 -16.22 27.12
N THR A 184 5.83 -16.90 27.94
CA THR A 184 7.20 -17.26 27.55
C THR A 184 7.20 -18.06 26.25
N GLY A 185 8.07 -17.66 25.30
CA GLY A 185 8.12 -18.29 23.98
C GLY A 185 6.87 -18.06 23.13
N ALA A 186 6.00 -17.10 23.49
CA ALA A 186 4.70 -16.86 22.91
C ALA A 186 3.81 -18.12 22.89
N ARG A 187 3.85 -18.91 23.97
CA ARG A 187 3.19 -20.23 24.07
C ARG A 187 1.66 -20.18 24.01
N ARG A 188 1.05 -18.99 24.26
CA ARG A 188 -0.40 -18.80 24.15
C ARG A 188 -0.87 -18.45 22.73
N LEU A 189 0.05 -18.29 21.78
CA LEU A 189 -0.24 -18.18 20.35
C LEU A 189 -0.13 -19.54 19.67
N PRO A 190 -0.72 -19.74 18.48
CA PRO A 190 -0.61 -20.98 17.71
C PRO A 190 0.83 -21.49 17.62
N SER A 191 1.02 -22.81 17.61
CA SER A 191 2.34 -23.44 17.51
C SER A 191 2.96 -23.18 16.14
N GLY A 192 4.27 -23.04 16.05
CA GLY A 192 4.98 -22.80 14.79
C GLY A 192 6.17 -21.85 14.97
N GLY A 193 7.17 -21.94 14.12
CA GLY A 193 8.39 -21.13 14.19
C GLY A 193 8.20 -19.68 13.75
N ARG A 194 7.20 -19.43 12.88
CA ARG A 194 6.85 -18.12 12.33
C ARG A 194 5.33 -17.96 12.29
N LEU A 195 4.87 -16.78 12.68
CA LEU A 195 3.49 -16.33 12.53
C LEU A 195 3.47 -14.93 11.92
N ARG A 196 2.41 -14.61 11.19
CA ARG A 196 2.05 -13.23 10.88
C ARG A 196 0.88 -12.83 11.77
N LEU A 197 0.98 -11.68 12.39
CA LEU A 197 0.02 -11.14 13.33
C LEU A 197 -0.44 -9.80 12.79
N THR A 198 -1.64 -9.76 12.23
CA THR A 198 -2.23 -8.54 11.70
C THR A 198 -3.25 -8.01 12.69
N LEU A 199 -3.01 -6.79 13.19
CA LEU A 199 -3.95 -6.03 13.98
C LEU A 199 -4.65 -5.01 13.08
N ARG A 200 -5.98 -4.92 13.17
CA ARG A 200 -6.81 -3.95 12.47
C ARG A 200 -7.71 -3.25 13.48
N ASN A 201 -7.66 -1.93 13.52
CA ASN A 201 -8.59 -1.12 14.26
C ASN A 201 -9.86 -0.91 13.45
N SER A 202 -11.01 -1.24 14.01
CA SER A 202 -12.32 -1.02 13.44
C SER A 202 -13.16 -0.16 14.39
N ARG A 203 -14.35 0.24 13.96
CA ARG A 203 -15.29 0.99 14.82
C ARG A 203 -15.64 0.25 16.10
N SER A 204 -15.76 -1.08 16.03
CA SER A 204 -16.23 -1.92 17.13
C SER A 204 -15.10 -2.43 18.03
N GLY A 205 -13.83 -2.18 17.69
CA GLY A 205 -12.66 -2.65 18.45
C GLY A 205 -11.51 -3.07 17.56
N VAL A 206 -10.57 -3.82 18.13
CA VAL A 206 -9.39 -4.29 17.41
C VAL A 206 -9.52 -5.77 17.07
N ASP A 207 -9.35 -6.08 15.79
CA ASP A 207 -9.22 -7.44 15.27
C ASP A 207 -7.78 -7.91 15.30
N LEU A 208 -7.58 -9.19 15.58
CA LEU A 208 -6.31 -9.90 15.39
C LEU A 208 -6.51 -11.04 14.37
N LEU A 209 -5.85 -10.94 13.23
CA LEU A 209 -5.69 -12.08 12.31
C LEU A 209 -4.33 -12.72 12.55
N ILE A 210 -4.30 -14.02 12.78
CA ILE A 210 -3.10 -14.83 12.94
C ILE A 210 -3.00 -15.76 11.73
N GLU A 211 -1.95 -15.57 10.93
CA GLU A 211 -1.61 -16.44 9.81
C GLU A 211 -0.44 -17.34 10.18
N GLY A 212 -0.59 -18.63 9.95
CA GLY A 212 0.42 -19.65 10.26
C GLY A 212 0.13 -20.42 11.56
N GLY A 213 1.06 -21.28 11.93
CA GLY A 213 0.85 -22.25 12.98
C GLY A 213 0.23 -23.55 12.45
N LYS A 214 0.08 -24.55 13.33
CA LYS A 214 -0.45 -25.86 12.96
C LYS A 214 -1.48 -26.33 13.99
N GLY A 215 -2.47 -27.07 13.50
CA GLY A 215 -3.50 -27.68 14.32
C GLY A 215 -4.48 -26.69 14.95
N THR A 216 -5.39 -27.23 15.75
CA THR A 216 -6.36 -26.42 16.51
C THR A 216 -5.69 -25.62 17.60
N TRP A 217 -6.09 -24.36 17.75
CA TRP A 217 -5.61 -23.47 18.79
C TRP A 217 -6.79 -22.93 19.62
N ASN A 218 -6.65 -22.96 20.94
CA ASN A 218 -7.63 -22.35 21.83
C ASN A 218 -7.18 -20.92 22.20
N PRO A 219 -7.88 -19.87 21.75
CA PRO A 219 -7.55 -18.48 22.04
C PRO A 219 -7.89 -18.04 23.46
N GLU A 220 -8.83 -18.68 24.15
CA GLU A 220 -9.41 -18.26 25.44
C GLU A 220 -8.36 -17.90 26.50
N PRO A 221 -7.32 -18.72 26.75
CA PRO A 221 -6.30 -18.41 27.77
C PRO A 221 -5.49 -17.13 27.48
N LEU A 222 -5.49 -16.68 26.22
CA LEU A 222 -4.85 -15.44 25.80
C LEU A 222 -5.85 -14.29 25.87
N MET A 223 -7.04 -14.47 25.33
CA MET A 223 -8.03 -13.38 25.15
C MET A 223 -8.61 -12.87 26.45
N THR A 224 -8.70 -13.72 27.50
CA THR A 224 -9.04 -13.27 28.85
C THR A 224 -8.05 -12.28 29.48
N ARG A 225 -6.89 -12.02 28.83
CA ARG A 225 -5.78 -11.22 29.35
C ARG A 225 -5.43 -10.03 28.46
N VAL A 226 -5.96 -10.01 27.24
CA VAL A 226 -5.57 -9.03 26.20
C VAL A 226 -6.72 -8.06 25.96
N SER A 227 -6.39 -6.78 25.96
CA SER A 227 -7.32 -5.69 25.62
C SER A 227 -6.53 -4.66 24.77
N PRO A 228 -7.13 -4.00 23.80
CA PRO A 228 -8.54 -3.97 23.40
C PRO A 228 -8.93 -4.97 22.28
N ILE A 229 -8.17 -6.07 22.07
CA ILE A 229 -8.51 -7.07 21.05
C ILE A 229 -9.80 -7.78 21.43
N SER A 230 -10.81 -7.74 20.59
CA SER A 230 -12.14 -8.31 20.84
C SER A 230 -12.51 -9.41 19.86
N THR A 231 -11.81 -9.51 18.71
CA THR A 231 -12.05 -10.52 17.69
C THR A 231 -10.74 -11.15 17.24
N VAL A 232 -10.74 -12.47 17.03
CA VAL A 232 -9.58 -13.19 16.52
C VAL A 232 -9.96 -14.10 15.38
N TRP A 233 -9.24 -13.95 14.29
CA TRP A 233 -9.25 -14.80 13.12
C TRP A 233 -7.97 -15.63 13.06
N HIS A 234 -8.05 -16.87 12.62
CA HIS A 234 -6.89 -17.74 12.47
C HIS A 234 -6.92 -18.44 11.12
N GLU A 235 -5.80 -18.34 10.41
CA GLU A 235 -5.49 -19.12 9.21
C GLU A 235 -4.33 -20.06 9.54
N ALA A 236 -4.64 -21.31 9.86
CA ALA A 236 -3.62 -22.32 10.10
C ALA A 236 -2.91 -22.71 8.80
N SER A 237 -1.60 -23.00 8.87
CA SER A 237 -0.78 -23.32 7.68
C SER A 237 -1.25 -24.57 6.90
N ASP A 238 -2.07 -25.40 7.51
CA ASP A 238 -2.61 -26.65 6.99
C ASP A 238 -4.12 -26.62 6.69
N ALA A 239 -4.81 -25.51 7.02
CA ALA A 239 -6.26 -25.41 6.86
C ALA A 239 -6.70 -24.69 5.58
N GLY A 240 -5.91 -23.73 5.08
CA GLY A 240 -6.20 -22.98 3.84
C GLY A 240 -7.44 -22.08 3.89
N ALA A 241 -8.06 -21.92 5.06
CA ALA A 241 -9.21 -21.06 5.28
C ALA A 241 -9.02 -20.21 6.54
N ILE A 242 -9.55 -18.98 6.50
CA ILE A 242 -9.57 -18.07 7.64
C ILE A 242 -10.83 -18.37 8.48
N GLU A 243 -10.65 -18.72 9.74
CA GLU A 243 -11.71 -19.05 10.68
C GLU A 243 -11.83 -18.00 11.78
N LEU A 244 -13.05 -17.63 12.16
CA LEU A 244 -13.32 -16.84 13.34
C LEU A 244 -13.21 -17.76 14.58
N VAL A 245 -12.17 -17.55 15.39
CA VAL A 245 -11.87 -18.43 16.55
C VAL A 245 -12.23 -17.80 17.91
N TYR A 246 -12.46 -16.47 17.94
CA TYR A 246 -12.88 -15.75 19.15
C TYR A 246 -13.63 -14.46 18.81
N GLY A 247 -14.65 -14.13 19.59
CA GLY A 247 -15.44 -12.91 19.46
C GLY A 247 -16.48 -12.98 18.35
N LYS A 248 -16.78 -11.83 17.78
CA LYS A 248 -17.70 -11.64 16.65
C LYS A 248 -17.00 -10.86 15.55
N ALA A 249 -17.38 -11.07 14.30
CA ALA A 249 -16.94 -10.22 13.21
C ALA A 249 -17.34 -8.77 13.47
N HIS A 250 -16.40 -7.86 13.22
CA HIS A 250 -16.64 -6.44 13.43
C HIS A 250 -17.30 -5.82 12.20
N GLU A 251 -18.10 -4.80 12.47
CA GLU A 251 -18.65 -3.89 11.47
C GLU A 251 -17.75 -2.65 11.36
N GLU A 252 -17.55 -2.17 10.16
CA GLU A 252 -16.89 -0.90 9.89
C GLU A 252 -17.85 0.01 9.13
N ILE A 253 -17.84 1.30 9.42
CA ILE A 253 -18.46 2.27 8.53
C ILE A 253 -17.43 2.69 7.51
N TRP A 254 -17.71 2.34 6.28
CA TRP A 254 -16.92 2.75 5.14
C TRP A 254 -17.80 3.62 4.25
N ILE A 255 -17.57 4.93 4.30
CA ILE A 255 -18.35 5.96 3.61
C ILE A 255 -19.86 5.74 3.75
N GLU A 256 -20.37 6.11 4.92
CA GLU A 256 -21.80 6.12 5.27
C GLU A 256 -22.52 4.77 5.29
N LYS A 257 -21.84 3.65 4.96
CA LYS A 257 -22.44 2.30 5.02
C LYS A 257 -21.67 1.37 5.96
N GLU A 258 -22.42 0.51 6.62
CA GLU A 258 -21.89 -0.55 7.47
C GLU A 258 -21.38 -1.71 6.59
N LEU A 259 -20.09 -2.04 6.75
CA LEU A 259 -19.46 -3.21 6.14
C LEU A 259 -19.12 -4.22 7.23
N LEU A 260 -19.50 -5.48 7.01
CA LEU A 260 -19.03 -6.56 7.86
C LEU A 260 -17.58 -6.90 7.50
N LEU A 261 -16.65 -6.68 8.42
CA LEU A 261 -15.25 -7.02 8.23
C LEU A 261 -15.00 -8.49 8.49
N VAL A 262 -14.80 -9.24 7.42
CA VAL A 262 -14.47 -10.67 7.49
C VAL A 262 -12.97 -10.85 7.20
N GLY A 263 -12.24 -11.42 8.17
CA GLY A 263 -10.87 -11.90 7.95
C GLY A 263 -9.90 -10.88 7.37
N ASP A 264 -9.53 -11.07 6.12
CA ASP A 264 -8.48 -10.34 5.42
C ASP A 264 -9.00 -9.27 4.43
N VAL A 265 -10.28 -8.99 4.40
CA VAL A 265 -10.87 -7.97 3.50
C VAL A 265 -10.02 -6.70 3.50
N PHE A 266 -9.64 -6.28 2.28
CA PHE A 266 -8.78 -5.11 2.10
C PHE A 266 -9.57 -3.82 2.28
N LEU A 267 -9.05 -2.96 3.14
CA LEU A 267 -9.43 -1.55 3.24
C LEU A 267 -8.16 -0.70 3.29
N GLN A 268 -8.25 0.53 2.82
CA GLN A 268 -7.13 1.48 2.89
C GLN A 268 -6.68 1.71 4.34
N VAL A 269 -5.37 1.70 4.55
CA VAL A 269 -4.78 1.75 5.90
C VAL A 269 -4.77 3.14 6.53
N ASN A 270 -5.02 4.18 5.74
CA ASN A 270 -5.12 5.59 6.16
C ASN A 270 -6.50 6.11 5.79
N ARG A 271 -7.44 6.02 6.74
CA ARG A 271 -8.85 6.40 6.52
C ARG A 271 -8.99 7.83 6.04
N ALA A 272 -8.30 8.77 6.68
CA ALA A 272 -8.44 10.18 6.37
C ALA A 272 -7.98 10.52 4.93
N SER A 273 -6.83 10.01 4.49
CA SER A 273 -6.38 10.22 3.11
C SER A 273 -7.18 9.42 2.10
N ALA A 274 -7.66 8.21 2.48
CA ALA A 274 -8.53 7.42 1.62
C ALA A 274 -9.85 8.14 1.35
N HIS A 275 -10.42 8.80 2.35
CA HIS A 275 -11.63 9.60 2.18
C HIS A 275 -11.44 10.74 1.17
N LEU A 276 -10.32 11.50 1.28
CA LEU A 276 -10.01 12.56 0.32
C LEU A 276 -9.85 12.04 -1.12
N LEU A 277 -9.18 10.87 -1.29
CA LEU A 277 -9.05 10.24 -2.59
C LEU A 277 -10.42 9.81 -3.14
N GLN A 278 -11.25 9.25 -2.30
CA GLN A 278 -12.58 8.76 -2.67
C GLN A 278 -13.53 9.88 -3.06
N GLU A 279 -13.58 10.96 -2.27
CA GLU A 279 -14.34 12.16 -2.60
C GLU A 279 -13.91 12.74 -3.95
N HIS A 280 -12.61 12.77 -4.22
CA HIS A 280 -12.09 13.25 -5.50
C HIS A 280 -12.53 12.36 -6.67
N VAL A 281 -12.39 11.03 -6.55
CA VAL A 281 -12.84 10.09 -7.60
C VAL A 281 -14.35 10.24 -7.86
N ILE A 282 -15.15 10.32 -6.81
CA ILE A 282 -16.61 10.49 -6.90
C ILE A 282 -16.97 11.83 -7.57
N ALA A 283 -16.30 12.92 -7.19
CA ALA A 283 -16.54 14.24 -7.78
C ALA A 283 -16.25 14.25 -9.29
N ILE A 284 -15.18 13.57 -9.71
CA ILE A 284 -14.84 13.47 -11.15
C ILE A 284 -15.78 12.53 -11.90
N ALA A 285 -16.19 11.42 -11.25
CA ALA A 285 -17.08 10.44 -11.85
C ALA A 285 -18.44 11.06 -12.21
N GLY A 286 -18.94 12.00 -11.41
CA GLY A 286 -20.25 12.62 -11.61
C GLY A 286 -21.39 11.59 -11.54
N THR A 287 -22.36 11.71 -12.43
CA THR A 287 -23.54 10.82 -12.51
C THR A 287 -23.70 10.27 -13.92
N PRO A 288 -22.82 9.34 -14.36
CA PRO A 288 -22.97 8.69 -15.67
C PRO A 288 -24.20 7.77 -15.67
N ASP A 289 -24.76 7.47 -16.84
CA ASP A 289 -25.88 6.51 -16.94
C ASP A 289 -25.41 5.08 -16.64
N SER A 290 -24.20 4.73 -17.06
CA SER A 290 -23.61 3.41 -16.91
C SER A 290 -22.14 3.44 -16.45
N ALA A 291 -21.77 2.52 -15.55
CA ALA A 291 -20.39 2.41 -15.06
C ALA A 291 -19.95 0.97 -14.78
N ILE A 292 -18.64 0.74 -14.91
CA ILE A 292 -17.97 -0.46 -14.40
C ILE A 292 -16.99 -0.03 -13.31
N ASP A 293 -17.06 -0.69 -12.13
CA ASP A 293 -16.08 -0.60 -11.06
C ASP A 293 -15.24 -1.87 -11.08
N ALA A 294 -14.10 -1.83 -11.78
CA ALA A 294 -13.21 -2.96 -11.95
C ALA A 294 -12.16 -2.99 -10.84
N TYR A 295 -11.93 -4.20 -10.27
CA TYR A 295 -11.17 -4.41 -9.03
C TYR A 295 -11.85 -3.73 -7.85
N CYS A 296 -13.16 -3.87 -7.77
CA CYS A 296 -14.01 -3.04 -6.89
C CYS A 296 -13.84 -3.34 -5.39
N GLY A 297 -13.30 -4.51 -5.01
CA GLY A 297 -13.22 -4.92 -3.61
C GLY A 297 -14.60 -4.89 -2.94
N VAL A 298 -14.77 -4.07 -1.91
CA VAL A 298 -16.06 -3.87 -1.22
C VAL A 298 -17.05 -2.99 -2.01
N GLY A 299 -16.71 -2.59 -3.22
CA GLY A 299 -17.60 -1.83 -4.11
C GLY A 299 -17.77 -0.37 -3.74
N HIS A 300 -16.73 0.26 -3.24
CA HIS A 300 -16.78 1.61 -2.71
C HIS A 300 -17.29 2.64 -3.71
N TYR A 301 -16.66 2.72 -4.88
CA TYR A 301 -17.03 3.67 -5.93
C TYR A 301 -18.36 3.26 -6.58
N GLY A 302 -18.47 1.99 -6.95
CA GLY A 302 -19.63 1.46 -7.63
C GLY A 302 -20.93 1.65 -6.85
N ARG A 303 -20.91 1.45 -5.52
CA ARG A 303 -22.08 1.65 -4.66
C ARG A 303 -22.49 3.10 -4.56
N HIS A 304 -21.51 4.01 -4.45
CA HIS A 304 -21.81 5.44 -4.41
C HIS A 304 -22.50 5.89 -5.71
N LEU A 305 -21.97 5.46 -6.85
CA LEU A 305 -22.57 5.77 -8.16
C LEU A 305 -23.98 5.17 -8.30
N ALA A 306 -24.16 3.90 -7.90
CA ALA A 306 -25.48 3.25 -7.93
C ALA A 306 -26.51 3.95 -7.04
N ASN A 307 -26.11 4.43 -5.85
CA ASN A 307 -26.97 5.26 -4.99
C ASN A 307 -27.36 6.59 -5.63
N SER A 308 -26.57 7.07 -6.58
CA SER A 308 -26.83 8.30 -7.34
C SER A 308 -27.62 8.05 -8.64
N GLY A 309 -28.07 6.80 -8.87
CA GLY A 309 -28.92 6.42 -10.01
C GLY A 309 -28.16 5.87 -11.23
N THR A 310 -26.84 5.64 -11.12
CA THR A 310 -26.04 5.01 -12.18
C THR A 310 -26.27 3.49 -12.19
N THR A 311 -26.43 2.86 -13.36
CA THR A 311 -26.37 1.40 -13.49
C THR A 311 -24.93 0.94 -13.43
N VAL A 312 -24.56 0.13 -12.41
CA VAL A 312 -23.17 -0.22 -12.13
C VAL A 312 -22.92 -1.73 -12.08
N VAL A 313 -21.81 -2.15 -12.70
CA VAL A 313 -21.25 -3.50 -12.56
C VAL A 313 -19.92 -3.43 -11.80
N GLY A 314 -19.83 -4.09 -10.63
CA GLY A 314 -18.60 -4.28 -9.87
C GLY A 314 -17.97 -5.63 -10.17
N ILE A 315 -16.67 -5.69 -10.45
CA ILE A 315 -15.94 -6.93 -10.77
C ILE A 315 -14.76 -7.06 -9.81
N ASP A 316 -14.69 -8.18 -9.06
CA ASP A 316 -13.53 -8.50 -8.20
C ASP A 316 -13.38 -10.01 -8.03
N VAL A 317 -12.14 -10.48 -7.82
CA VAL A 317 -11.86 -11.90 -7.53
C VAL A 317 -12.16 -12.27 -6.07
N ASN A 318 -12.32 -11.30 -5.18
CA ASN A 318 -12.55 -11.53 -3.75
C ASN A 318 -14.04 -11.59 -3.42
N GLY A 319 -14.62 -12.77 -3.50
CA GLY A 319 -16.04 -13.00 -3.16
C GLY A 319 -16.40 -12.56 -1.74
N ALA A 320 -15.49 -12.68 -0.76
CA ALA A 320 -15.72 -12.20 0.61
C ALA A 320 -15.85 -10.67 0.66
N ALA A 321 -15.09 -9.93 -0.15
CA ALA A 321 -15.23 -8.48 -0.26
C ALA A 321 -16.57 -8.09 -0.90
N LEU A 322 -16.98 -8.80 -1.95
CA LEU A 322 -18.26 -8.56 -2.62
C LEU A 322 -19.45 -8.82 -1.70
N THR A 323 -19.39 -9.88 -0.87
CA THR A 323 -20.46 -10.25 0.07
C THR A 323 -20.43 -9.46 1.38
N SER A 324 -19.29 -8.84 1.74
CA SER A 324 -19.19 -7.96 2.92
C SER A 324 -20.08 -6.73 2.83
N SER A 325 -20.50 -6.41 1.65
CA SER A 325 -21.41 -5.31 1.36
C SER A 325 -22.86 -5.76 1.50
N CYS A 326 -23.64 -5.14 2.40
CA CYS A 326 -25.06 -5.39 2.54
C CYS A 326 -25.78 -5.29 1.19
N GLU A 327 -26.65 -6.27 0.89
CA GLU A 327 -27.56 -6.20 -0.24
C GLU A 327 -28.51 -5.01 -0.05
N ASP A 328 -28.23 -3.93 -0.71
CA ASP A 328 -29.15 -2.81 -0.85
C ASP A 328 -30.11 -3.17 -2.01
N LYS A 329 -31.30 -3.57 -1.69
CA LYS A 329 -32.30 -4.03 -2.69
C LYS A 329 -32.82 -2.93 -3.60
N ASP A 330 -32.49 -1.67 -3.28
CA ASP A 330 -33.05 -0.50 -3.97
C ASP A 330 -32.05 0.18 -4.94
N ILE A 331 -30.84 -0.40 -5.13
CA ILE A 331 -29.81 0.15 -6.02
C ILE A 331 -29.44 -0.80 -7.16
N GLU A 332 -29.21 -0.27 -8.34
CA GLU A 332 -28.77 -1.03 -9.52
C GLU A 332 -27.25 -1.30 -9.49
N TYR A 333 -26.79 -2.04 -8.47
CA TYR A 333 -25.40 -2.49 -8.33
C TYR A 333 -25.30 -4.00 -8.45
N ARG A 334 -24.80 -4.47 -9.60
CA ARG A 334 -24.54 -5.88 -9.86
C ARG A 334 -23.08 -6.20 -9.57
N THR A 335 -22.80 -7.25 -8.79
CA THR A 335 -21.44 -7.75 -8.55
C THR A 335 -21.15 -9.02 -9.34
N VAL A 336 -19.92 -9.15 -9.82
CA VAL A 336 -19.39 -10.30 -10.56
C VAL A 336 -18.13 -10.78 -9.87
N GLU A 337 -18.15 -12.00 -9.33
CA GLU A 337 -16.96 -12.64 -8.77
C GLU A 337 -16.16 -13.28 -9.91
N GLY A 338 -14.90 -12.83 -10.07
CA GLY A 338 -13.97 -13.37 -11.08
C GLY A 338 -12.90 -12.36 -11.47
N ALA A 339 -11.98 -12.82 -12.30
CA ALA A 339 -10.90 -11.98 -12.80
C ALA A 339 -11.45 -10.93 -13.78
N VAL A 340 -10.97 -9.68 -13.67
CA VAL A 340 -11.45 -8.57 -14.50
C VAL A 340 -11.21 -8.88 -15.99
N GLU A 341 -10.08 -9.47 -16.34
CA GLU A 341 -9.73 -9.86 -17.71
C GLU A 341 -10.68 -10.89 -18.34
N GLU A 342 -11.42 -11.64 -17.53
CA GLU A 342 -12.38 -12.66 -18.00
C GLU A 342 -13.78 -12.08 -18.21
N HIS A 343 -14.11 -10.99 -17.52
CA HIS A 343 -15.48 -10.48 -17.47
C HIS A 343 -15.69 -9.11 -18.08
N LEU A 344 -14.65 -8.26 -18.13
CA LEU A 344 -14.76 -6.84 -18.52
C LEU A 344 -15.43 -6.65 -19.90
N ALA A 345 -15.03 -7.43 -20.90
CA ALA A 345 -15.54 -7.32 -22.27
C ALA A 345 -17.06 -7.55 -22.37
N ASN A 346 -17.66 -8.31 -21.42
CA ASN A 346 -19.10 -8.60 -21.44
C ASN A 346 -19.97 -7.39 -21.08
N PHE A 347 -19.37 -6.35 -20.49
CA PHE A 347 -20.09 -5.19 -19.97
C PHE A 347 -19.70 -3.87 -20.65
N LEU A 348 -18.66 -3.89 -21.50
CA LEU A 348 -18.26 -2.74 -22.34
C LEU A 348 -19.18 -2.64 -23.58
N PRO A 349 -19.41 -1.43 -24.15
CA PRO A 349 -18.96 -0.15 -23.64
C PRO A 349 -19.85 0.41 -22.52
N VAL A 350 -19.32 1.35 -21.74
CA VAL A 350 -20.03 2.13 -20.71
C VAL A 350 -19.59 3.59 -20.76
N ASP A 351 -20.29 4.49 -20.06
CA ASP A 351 -19.89 5.89 -19.99
C ASP A 351 -18.64 6.07 -19.12
N LEU A 352 -18.56 5.31 -18.01
CA LEU A 352 -17.45 5.38 -17.06
C LEU A 352 -16.87 3.99 -16.74
N LEU A 353 -15.55 3.86 -16.86
CA LEU A 353 -14.78 2.73 -16.34
C LEU A 353 -13.87 3.19 -15.21
N ILE A 354 -14.08 2.68 -14.00
CA ILE A 354 -13.14 2.87 -12.88
C ILE A 354 -12.23 1.66 -12.80
N LEU A 355 -10.92 1.88 -12.72
CA LEU A 355 -9.88 0.88 -12.61
C LEU A 355 -9.09 1.10 -11.32
N ASN A 356 -9.06 0.11 -10.42
CA ASN A 356 -8.25 0.16 -9.20
C ASN A 356 -7.44 -1.15 -9.04
N PRO A 357 -6.54 -1.46 -9.99
CA PRO A 357 -5.84 -2.73 -10.04
C PRO A 357 -4.79 -2.87 -8.91
N PRO A 358 -4.29 -4.10 -8.67
CA PRO A 358 -3.16 -4.34 -7.78
C PRO A 358 -1.88 -3.68 -8.31
N ARG A 359 -0.80 -3.70 -7.50
CA ARG A 359 0.51 -3.11 -7.82
C ARG A 359 1.12 -3.54 -9.16
N SER A 360 0.76 -4.70 -9.67
CA SER A 360 1.20 -5.19 -10.98
C SER A 360 0.61 -4.39 -12.16
N GLY A 361 -0.44 -3.60 -11.91
CA GLY A 361 -1.21 -2.90 -12.91
C GLY A 361 -2.14 -3.84 -13.69
N LEU A 362 -2.56 -3.42 -14.88
CA LEU A 362 -3.49 -4.16 -15.73
C LEU A 362 -2.82 -5.37 -16.39
N GLU A 363 -3.56 -6.47 -16.48
CA GLU A 363 -3.22 -7.58 -17.35
C GLU A 363 -3.21 -7.12 -18.83
N ARG A 364 -2.42 -7.83 -19.66
CA ARG A 364 -2.16 -7.40 -21.06
C ARG A 364 -3.43 -7.33 -21.91
N THR A 365 -4.42 -8.14 -21.62
CA THR A 365 -5.69 -8.22 -22.35
C THR A 365 -6.63 -7.07 -22.05
N ILE A 366 -6.57 -6.49 -20.84
CA ILE A 366 -7.48 -5.41 -20.43
C ILE A 366 -7.41 -4.17 -21.34
N PRO A 367 -6.23 -3.61 -21.65
CA PRO A 367 -6.17 -2.49 -22.59
C PRO A 367 -6.73 -2.82 -23.98
N LEU A 368 -6.58 -4.06 -24.45
CA LEU A 368 -7.12 -4.47 -25.75
C LEU A 368 -8.66 -4.49 -25.72
N GLN A 369 -9.26 -5.05 -24.66
CA GLN A 369 -10.72 -5.05 -24.49
C GLN A 369 -11.29 -3.63 -24.41
N ILE A 370 -10.61 -2.74 -23.69
CA ILE A 370 -10.98 -1.32 -23.61
C ILE A 370 -10.94 -0.63 -24.98
N LEU A 371 -9.92 -0.95 -25.80
CA LEU A 371 -9.78 -0.36 -27.14
C LEU A 371 -10.77 -0.91 -28.16
N GLU A 372 -11.26 -2.14 -27.98
CA GLU A 372 -12.30 -2.73 -28.83
C GLU A 372 -13.67 -2.10 -28.60
N ALA A 373 -14.02 -1.77 -27.34
CA ALA A 373 -15.28 -1.15 -26.97
C ALA A 373 -15.03 0.00 -25.97
N PRO A 374 -14.54 1.15 -26.46
CA PRO A 374 -13.97 2.18 -25.60
C PRO A 374 -15.03 2.94 -24.77
N PRO A 375 -14.90 2.94 -23.42
CA PRO A 375 -15.66 3.83 -22.55
C PRO A 375 -15.42 5.32 -22.89
N GLU A 376 -16.35 6.20 -22.52
CA GLU A 376 -16.13 7.63 -22.73
C GLU A 376 -15.08 8.19 -21.77
N THR A 377 -15.10 7.73 -20.54
CA THR A 377 -14.18 8.15 -19.48
C THR A 377 -13.59 6.93 -18.77
N ILE A 378 -12.31 7.01 -18.47
CA ILE A 378 -11.64 6.06 -17.57
C ILE A 378 -11.07 6.82 -16.39
N ILE A 379 -11.35 6.37 -15.16
CA ILE A 379 -10.69 6.82 -13.94
C ILE A 379 -9.79 5.68 -13.48
N TYR A 380 -8.48 5.91 -13.48
CA TYR A 380 -7.50 4.92 -13.05
C TYR A 380 -6.90 5.33 -11.70
N VAL A 381 -7.13 4.54 -10.66
CA VAL A 381 -6.51 4.68 -9.33
C VAL A 381 -5.33 3.72 -9.24
N SER A 382 -4.15 4.21 -8.86
CA SER A 382 -2.93 3.39 -8.83
C SER A 382 -2.04 3.71 -7.64
N CYS A 383 -1.52 2.66 -6.99
CA CYS A 383 -0.51 2.76 -5.94
C CYS A 383 0.94 2.66 -6.45
N ASP A 384 1.16 2.56 -7.77
CA ASP A 384 2.49 2.46 -8.39
C ASP A 384 2.57 3.31 -9.66
N PRO A 385 3.32 4.43 -9.64
CA PRO A 385 3.42 5.33 -10.78
C PRO A 385 3.98 4.68 -12.05
N ALA A 386 4.89 3.70 -11.92
CA ALA A 386 5.52 3.08 -13.08
C ALA A 386 4.56 2.15 -13.82
N THR A 387 3.76 1.38 -13.08
CA THR A 387 2.71 0.52 -13.67
C THR A 387 1.57 1.35 -14.24
N LEU A 388 1.16 2.44 -13.55
CA LEU A 388 0.21 3.39 -14.08
C LEU A 388 0.67 3.94 -15.44
N ALA A 389 1.84 4.53 -15.50
CA ALA A 389 2.40 5.13 -16.70
C ALA A 389 2.50 4.13 -17.87
N ARG A 390 2.93 2.89 -17.59
CA ARG A 390 2.95 1.79 -18.57
C ARG A 390 1.57 1.49 -19.12
N ASP A 391 0.56 1.43 -18.26
CA ASP A 391 -0.79 1.06 -18.66
C ASP A 391 -1.49 2.20 -19.41
N LEU A 392 -1.27 3.45 -19.00
CA LEU A 392 -1.75 4.62 -19.73
C LEU A 392 -1.17 4.68 -21.15
N ASN A 393 0.13 4.39 -21.31
CA ASN A 393 0.77 4.34 -22.63
C ASN A 393 0.11 3.34 -23.60
N ARG A 394 -0.47 2.26 -23.07
CA ARG A 394 -1.20 1.26 -23.88
C ARG A 394 -2.56 1.74 -24.38
N LEU A 395 -3.13 2.78 -23.75
CA LEU A 395 -4.43 3.34 -24.09
C LEU A 395 -4.35 4.55 -25.04
N VAL A 396 -3.16 5.15 -25.18
CA VAL A 396 -2.88 6.13 -26.25
C VAL A 396 -2.77 5.35 -27.59
N PRO A 397 -3.34 5.80 -28.73
CA PRO A 397 -3.89 7.13 -29.03
C PRO A 397 -5.39 7.29 -28.83
N THR A 398 -6.11 6.28 -28.36
CA THR A 398 -7.59 6.37 -28.20
C THR A 398 -8.02 7.33 -27.10
N TYR A 399 -7.14 7.49 -26.08
CA TYR A 399 -7.41 8.35 -24.94
C TYR A 399 -6.35 9.42 -24.75
N SER A 400 -6.78 10.57 -24.25
CA SER A 400 -5.90 11.61 -23.73
C SER A 400 -6.00 11.68 -22.20
N LEU A 401 -4.89 11.94 -21.54
CA LEU A 401 -4.87 12.24 -20.10
C LEU A 401 -5.45 13.63 -19.88
N ALA A 402 -6.61 13.70 -19.24
CA ALA A 402 -7.31 14.96 -18.96
C ALA A 402 -6.89 15.57 -17.61
N GLU A 403 -6.63 14.72 -16.62
CA GLU A 403 -6.27 15.13 -15.26
C GLU A 403 -5.42 14.05 -14.60
N SER A 404 -4.50 14.47 -13.72
CA SER A 404 -3.81 13.57 -12.79
C SER A 404 -3.63 14.26 -11.45
N GLN A 405 -3.96 13.53 -10.36
CA GLN A 405 -3.77 13.99 -8.98
C GLN A 405 -3.24 12.86 -8.12
N ALA A 406 -2.31 13.20 -7.23
CA ALA A 406 -1.74 12.23 -6.31
C ALA A 406 -2.21 12.48 -4.87
N PHE A 407 -2.25 11.41 -4.07
CA PHE A 407 -2.70 11.42 -2.68
C PHE A 407 -1.70 10.71 -1.79
N ASP A 408 -1.26 11.37 -0.72
CA ASP A 408 -0.34 10.75 0.23
C ASP A 408 -1.09 9.89 1.26
N LEU A 409 -1.37 8.64 0.90
CA LEU A 409 -1.92 7.64 1.83
C LEU A 409 -0.86 7.05 2.76
N PHE A 410 0.42 7.24 2.43
CA PHE A 410 1.53 6.58 3.13
C PHE A 410 2.63 7.56 3.55
N PRO A 411 2.35 8.56 4.39
CA PRO A 411 3.38 9.45 4.95
C PRO A 411 4.57 8.67 5.50
N GLN A 412 5.76 9.25 5.43
CA GLN A 412 7.04 8.67 5.85
C GLN A 412 7.57 7.54 4.96
N THR A 413 6.88 7.23 3.86
CA THR A 413 7.30 6.25 2.85
C THR A 413 7.29 6.87 1.46
N ALA A 414 7.94 6.24 0.49
CA ALA A 414 7.94 6.70 -0.90
C ALA A 414 6.65 6.33 -1.69
N HIS A 415 5.74 5.56 -1.07
CA HIS A 415 4.50 5.18 -1.74
C HIS A 415 3.57 6.38 -1.92
N ILE A 416 2.86 6.38 -3.03
CA ILE A 416 1.88 7.41 -3.42
C ILE A 416 0.73 6.73 -4.17
N GLU A 417 -0.50 7.18 -3.94
CA GLU A 417 -1.65 6.84 -4.75
C GLU A 417 -1.87 7.93 -5.79
N THR A 418 -2.19 7.55 -7.01
CA THR A 418 -2.40 8.48 -8.12
C THR A 418 -3.73 8.19 -8.79
N VAL A 419 -4.54 9.21 -9.01
CA VAL A 419 -5.74 9.18 -9.84
C VAL A 419 -5.39 9.79 -11.19
N ALA A 420 -5.65 9.06 -12.27
CA ALA A 420 -5.51 9.55 -13.64
C ALA A 420 -6.87 9.46 -14.34
N VAL A 421 -7.29 10.55 -14.97
CA VAL A 421 -8.54 10.63 -15.72
C VAL A 421 -8.23 10.67 -17.20
N LEU A 422 -8.75 9.69 -17.92
CA LEU A 422 -8.61 9.59 -19.37
C LEU A 422 -9.96 9.90 -20.03
N LYS A 423 -9.93 10.73 -21.05
CA LYS A 423 -11.07 11.00 -21.91
C LYS A 423 -10.82 10.42 -23.29
N ARG A 424 -11.85 9.80 -23.87
CA ARG A 424 -11.77 9.31 -25.25
C ARG A 424 -11.51 10.48 -26.18
N SER A 425 -10.45 10.39 -26.99
CA SER A 425 -10.12 11.39 -27.98
C SER A 425 -11.22 11.40 -29.05
N THR A 426 -11.90 12.51 -29.20
CA THR A 426 -12.79 12.74 -30.32
C THR A 426 -11.91 13.00 -31.55
N ASN A 427 -11.40 11.94 -32.20
CA ASN A 427 -10.77 12.11 -33.49
C ASN A 427 -11.84 12.55 -34.48
N GLN A 428 -11.61 13.73 -35.05
CA GLN A 428 -12.24 14.23 -36.24
C GLN A 428 -11.87 13.35 -37.44
#